data_ab3c1f3e000d4b1555cdee147957b155
#
_entry.id   ab3c1f3e000d4b1555cdee147957b155
#
_cell.length_a   1.000
_cell.length_b   1.000
_cell.length_c   1.000
_cell.angle_alpha   90.00
_cell.angle_beta   90.00
_cell.angle_gamma   90.00
#
_symmetry.space_group_name_H-M   'P 1'
#
loop_
_entity.id
_entity.type
_entity.pdbx_description
1 polymer ?
#
loop_
_entity_poly.entity_id
_entity_poly.type
_entity_poly.pdbx_seq_one_letter_code
_entity_poly.pdbx_strand_id
1 'polypeptide(L)'
;MQNFFLSPAFGRNSQGPGHKAMGQLIQHAIPAARKAGVRIVWVNWGLTEDQVESMPTSMLRTFGAVGAEDTGKDGSVYVGLGGETGMRDDGKGGEVEGGGLLMRGAWNSGLYGELEKVYEEGRKLESNPDVWVHKNRMSALWGGRTELEEFLEEEGIRSLLFTGVNTDQCVGGTLQDAFSKGYDCILLGNGAGTSSPAFAQNCMEYNAQKSWGFVADCEGFAKGVEQMT
;
A
#
# COMPACT_ATOMS: atom_id res chain seq x y z
N MET A 1 -1.01 -1.44 2.61
CA MET A 1 -2.09 -1.29 3.63
C MET A 1 -1.54 -1.52 5.04
N GLN A 2 -0.74 -0.57 5.50
CA GLN A 2 0.02 -0.60 6.75
C GLN A 2 -0.79 0.01 7.91
N ASN A 3 -0.41 -0.27 9.15
CA ASN A 3 -1.07 0.24 10.36
C ASN A 3 -1.21 1.77 10.33
N PHE A 4 -0.19 2.51 9.90
CA PHE A 4 -0.25 3.97 9.78
C PHE A 4 -1.44 4.47 8.93
N PHE A 5 -1.79 3.75 7.86
CA PHE A 5 -2.82 4.19 6.92
C PHE A 5 -4.23 3.69 7.26
N LEU A 6 -4.35 2.65 8.09
CA LEU A 6 -5.64 2.01 8.36
C LEU A 6 -6.02 1.95 9.85
N SER A 7 -5.05 1.96 10.77
CA SER A 7 -5.35 1.80 12.18
C SER A 7 -6.05 3.03 12.78
N PRO A 8 -7.10 2.81 13.58
CA PRO A 8 -7.70 3.87 14.40
C PRO A 8 -6.71 4.57 15.34
N ALA A 9 -5.60 3.91 15.69
CA ALA A 9 -4.51 4.50 16.46
C ALA A 9 -3.88 5.74 15.80
N PHE A 10 -4.08 5.90 14.49
CA PHE A 10 -3.66 7.06 13.71
C PHE A 10 -4.89 7.85 13.18
N GLY A 11 -5.99 7.85 13.92
CA GLY A 11 -7.21 8.59 13.55
C GLY A 11 -7.94 8.04 12.32
N ARG A 12 -7.66 6.80 11.87
CA ARG A 12 -8.28 6.25 10.66
C ARG A 12 -9.66 5.67 10.97
N ASN A 13 -10.62 5.97 10.10
CA ASN A 13 -11.97 5.44 10.24
C ASN A 13 -12.02 3.95 9.84
N SER A 14 -12.35 3.07 10.78
CA SER A 14 -12.47 1.62 10.57
C SER A 14 -13.56 1.19 9.58
N GLN A 15 -14.42 2.10 9.14
CA GLN A 15 -15.40 1.90 8.07
C GLN A 15 -15.03 2.68 6.79
N GLY A 16 -13.81 3.22 6.73
CA GLY A 16 -13.35 4.06 5.63
C GLY A 16 -13.10 3.27 4.33
N PRO A 17 -12.85 4.00 3.23
CA PRO A 17 -12.61 3.39 1.92
C PRO A 17 -11.47 2.39 1.90
N GLY A 18 -10.38 2.62 2.65
CA GLY A 18 -9.26 1.69 2.74
C GLY A 18 -9.63 0.34 3.36
N HIS A 19 -10.51 0.32 4.38
CA HIS A 19 -11.00 -0.92 4.98
C HIS A 19 -11.95 -1.67 4.04
N LYS A 20 -12.80 -0.96 3.30
CA LYS A 20 -13.67 -1.56 2.28
C LYS A 20 -12.83 -2.22 1.18
N ALA A 21 -11.81 -1.51 0.68
CA ALA A 21 -10.89 -2.06 -0.30
C ALA A 21 -10.14 -3.29 0.25
N MET A 22 -9.67 -3.25 1.49
CA MET A 22 -9.05 -4.41 2.16
C MET A 22 -9.97 -5.64 2.17
N GLY A 23 -11.26 -5.45 2.51
CA GLY A 23 -12.26 -6.52 2.47
C GLY A 23 -12.41 -7.14 1.08
N GLN A 24 -12.48 -6.31 0.03
CA GLN A 24 -12.55 -6.76 -1.36
C GLN A 24 -11.30 -7.56 -1.79
N LEU A 25 -10.12 -7.12 -1.34
CA LEU A 25 -8.88 -7.83 -1.63
C LEU A 25 -8.85 -9.21 -0.98
N ILE A 26 -9.16 -9.29 0.31
CA ILE A 26 -9.13 -10.56 1.06
C ILE A 26 -10.19 -11.52 0.53
N GLN A 27 -11.39 -11.02 0.20
CA GLN A 27 -12.51 -11.87 -0.19
C GLN A 27 -12.41 -12.34 -1.64
N HIS A 28 -11.90 -11.52 -2.55
CA HIS A 28 -11.98 -11.78 -3.98
C HIS A 28 -10.62 -11.78 -4.69
N ALA A 29 -9.87 -10.67 -4.65
CA ALA A 29 -8.72 -10.50 -5.54
C ALA A 29 -7.53 -11.38 -5.15
N ILE A 30 -7.16 -11.47 -3.87
CA ILE A 30 -6.02 -12.27 -3.41
C ILE A 30 -6.23 -13.76 -3.68
N PRO A 31 -7.37 -14.37 -3.32
CA PRO A 31 -7.63 -15.78 -3.65
C PRO A 31 -7.60 -16.06 -5.16
N ALA A 32 -8.20 -15.17 -5.95
CA ALA A 32 -8.21 -15.30 -7.41
C ALA A 32 -6.81 -15.19 -8.01
N ALA A 33 -6.01 -14.21 -7.57
CA ALA A 33 -4.64 -14.04 -8.02
C ALA A 33 -3.79 -15.29 -7.74
N ARG A 34 -3.86 -15.84 -6.53
CA ARG A 34 -3.16 -17.09 -6.16
C ARG A 34 -3.62 -18.28 -7.00
N LYS A 35 -4.93 -18.42 -7.23
CA LYS A 35 -5.50 -19.48 -8.08
C LYS A 35 -5.00 -19.37 -9.53
N ALA A 36 -4.88 -18.16 -10.06
CA ALA A 36 -4.41 -17.90 -11.42
C ALA A 36 -2.87 -17.95 -11.55
N GLY A 37 -2.14 -18.15 -10.47
CA GLY A 37 -0.67 -18.07 -10.48
C GLY A 37 -0.13 -16.65 -10.65
N VAL A 38 -0.94 -15.62 -10.42
CA VAL A 38 -0.52 -14.23 -10.45
C VAL A 38 0.28 -13.93 -9.18
N ARG A 39 1.51 -13.43 -9.35
CA ARG A 39 2.40 -13.10 -8.25
C ARG A 39 1.84 -11.93 -7.43
N ILE A 40 1.74 -12.08 -6.11
CA ILE A 40 1.34 -11.00 -5.21
C ILE A 40 2.59 -10.33 -4.65
N VAL A 41 2.67 -9.01 -4.84
CA VAL A 41 3.76 -8.17 -4.33
C VAL A 41 3.21 -7.18 -3.32
N TRP A 42 3.65 -7.30 -2.08
CA TRP A 42 3.31 -6.44 -0.96
C TRP A 42 4.24 -5.24 -0.92
N VAL A 43 3.84 -4.17 -1.59
CA VAL A 43 4.63 -2.94 -1.69
C VAL A 43 4.31 -2.01 -0.52
N ASN A 44 5.25 -1.85 0.39
CA ASN A 44 5.06 -1.10 1.62
C ASN A 44 6.16 -0.05 1.83
N TRP A 45 5.80 1.06 2.47
CA TRP A 45 6.82 1.94 3.01
C TRP A 45 7.69 1.18 4.01
N GLY A 46 9.00 1.40 3.93
CA GLY A 46 9.93 0.78 4.86
C GLY A 46 11.29 1.49 4.75
N LEU A 47 11.42 2.60 5.49
CA LEU A 47 12.61 3.45 5.48
C LEU A 47 13.72 2.86 6.35
N THR A 48 14.95 3.10 5.95
CA THR A 48 16.14 2.92 6.78
C THR A 48 16.64 4.29 7.28
N GLU A 49 17.49 4.29 8.30
CA GLU A 49 18.10 5.52 8.83
C GLU A 49 18.84 6.29 7.75
N ASP A 50 19.70 5.62 6.97
CA ASP A 50 20.46 6.22 5.87
C ASP A 50 19.54 6.88 4.83
N GLN A 51 18.37 6.26 4.55
CA GLN A 51 17.40 6.84 3.63
C GLN A 51 16.73 8.09 4.18
N VAL A 52 16.47 8.14 5.49
CA VAL A 52 15.93 9.33 6.16
C VAL A 52 16.98 10.44 6.17
N GLU A 53 18.23 10.16 6.54
CA GLU A 53 19.31 11.13 6.57
C GLU A 53 19.60 11.78 5.21
N SER A 54 19.53 10.98 4.14
CA SER A 54 19.76 11.44 2.76
C SER A 54 18.52 12.02 2.06
N MET A 55 17.35 11.99 2.71
CA MET A 55 16.08 12.37 2.11
C MET A 55 15.93 13.90 2.04
N PRO A 56 15.45 14.44 0.90
CA PRO A 56 15.11 15.87 0.81
C PRO A 56 14.11 16.31 1.87
N THR A 57 14.29 17.48 2.46
CA THR A 57 13.42 18.00 3.54
C THR A 57 11.95 18.08 3.14
N SER A 58 11.65 18.35 1.88
CA SER A 58 10.27 18.33 1.36
C SER A 58 9.61 16.97 1.48
N MET A 59 10.38 15.91 1.31
CA MET A 59 9.91 14.52 1.46
C MET A 59 9.79 14.14 2.94
N LEU A 60 10.73 14.54 3.78
CA LEU A 60 10.69 14.26 5.22
C LEU A 60 9.40 14.78 5.87
N ARG A 61 8.85 15.90 5.40
CA ARG A 61 7.58 16.45 5.91
C ARG A 61 6.33 15.65 5.50
N THR A 62 6.48 14.70 4.60
CA THR A 62 5.35 13.87 4.16
C THR A 62 4.76 13.12 5.36
N PHE A 63 3.42 13.17 5.47
CA PHE A 63 2.66 12.56 6.55
C PHE A 63 2.94 13.12 7.96
N GLY A 64 3.61 14.27 8.09
CA GLY A 64 3.77 14.94 9.37
C GLY A 64 2.42 15.31 9.99
N ALA A 65 2.32 15.20 11.31
CA ALA A 65 1.13 15.59 12.04
C ALA A 65 0.81 17.08 11.86
N VAL A 66 -0.45 17.40 11.63
CA VAL A 66 -0.93 18.76 11.38
C VAL A 66 -1.87 19.23 12.50
N GLY A 67 -2.08 18.45 13.55
CA GLY A 67 -2.97 18.80 14.65
C GLY A 67 -2.86 17.89 15.86
N ALA A 68 -3.59 18.23 16.91
CA ALA A 68 -3.58 17.47 18.17
C ALA A 68 -4.11 16.04 18.03
N GLU A 69 -4.94 15.77 17.06
CA GLU A 69 -5.49 14.45 16.75
C GLU A 69 -4.45 13.45 16.22
N ASP A 70 -3.32 13.95 15.74
CA ASP A 70 -2.19 13.12 15.26
C ASP A 70 -1.13 12.89 16.33
N THR A 71 -1.43 13.09 17.60
CA THR A 71 -0.50 12.81 18.71
C THR A 71 -0.55 11.36 19.15
N GLY A 72 0.58 10.86 19.66
CA GLY A 72 0.61 9.63 20.43
C GLY A 72 -0.12 9.78 21.77
N LYS A 73 -0.40 8.66 22.47
CA LYS A 73 -1.03 8.66 23.80
C LYS A 73 -0.20 9.40 24.85
N ASP A 74 1.10 9.47 24.66
CA ASP A 74 2.05 10.22 25.48
C ASP A 74 2.16 11.71 25.09
N GLY A 75 1.32 12.17 24.15
CA GLY A 75 1.36 13.54 23.63
C GLY A 75 2.45 13.80 22.59
N SER A 76 3.18 12.78 22.16
CA SER A 76 4.22 12.93 21.12
C SER A 76 3.59 13.29 19.77
N VAL A 77 4.25 14.18 19.04
CA VAL A 77 3.84 14.60 17.69
C VAL A 77 4.96 14.26 16.72
N TYR A 78 4.69 13.37 15.78
CA TYR A 78 5.65 13.06 14.73
C TYR A 78 5.72 14.18 13.68
N VAL A 79 6.92 14.45 13.20
CA VAL A 79 7.21 15.59 12.29
C VAL A 79 7.40 15.18 10.83
N GLY A 80 6.99 13.99 10.48
CA GLY A 80 7.11 13.41 9.15
C GLY A 80 7.85 12.07 9.13
N LEU A 81 8.30 11.66 7.97
CA LEU A 81 8.97 10.37 7.76
C LEU A 81 10.16 10.18 8.71
N GLY A 82 10.25 9.03 9.35
CA GLY A 82 11.27 8.70 10.34
C GLY A 82 11.03 9.27 11.75
N GLY A 83 10.12 10.24 11.91
CA GLY A 83 9.80 10.85 13.22
C GLY A 83 9.08 9.86 14.14
N GLU A 84 9.38 9.93 15.45
CA GLU A 84 8.77 9.04 16.45
C GLU A 84 7.27 9.26 16.54
N THR A 85 6.51 8.17 16.51
CA THR A 85 5.04 8.22 16.54
C THR A 85 4.46 8.01 17.95
N GLY A 86 5.30 7.71 18.94
CA GLY A 86 4.91 7.53 20.33
C GLY A 86 4.10 6.28 20.60
N MET A 87 3.53 6.21 21.82
CA MET A 87 2.67 5.10 22.24
C MET A 87 1.32 5.15 21.54
N ARG A 88 0.87 3.99 21.05
CA ARG A 88 -0.37 3.83 20.28
C ARG A 88 -1.23 2.71 20.88
N ASP A 89 -2.53 2.80 20.66
CA ASP A 89 -3.45 1.69 20.90
C ASP A 89 -3.25 0.62 19.82
N ASP A 90 -2.98 -0.62 20.23
CA ASP A 90 -2.76 -1.74 19.30
C ASP A 90 -4.04 -2.27 18.64
N GLY A 91 -5.20 -1.72 19.01
CA GLY A 91 -6.51 -2.18 18.57
C GLY A 91 -6.98 -3.49 19.22
N LYS A 92 -6.21 -4.02 20.15
CA LYS A 92 -6.50 -5.27 20.89
C LYS A 92 -6.68 -5.01 22.39
N GLY A 93 -6.72 -3.74 22.78
CA GLY A 93 -6.88 -3.30 24.17
C GLY A 93 -5.55 -3.14 24.93
N GLY A 94 -4.43 -3.18 24.21
CA GLY A 94 -3.08 -2.91 24.69
C GLY A 94 -2.49 -1.62 24.13
N GLU A 95 -1.27 -1.33 24.55
CA GLU A 95 -0.46 -0.26 24.02
C GLU A 95 0.79 -0.81 23.37
N VAL A 96 1.22 -0.18 22.28
CA VAL A 96 2.41 -0.52 21.51
C VAL A 96 3.21 0.72 21.21
N GLU A 97 4.51 0.63 21.23
CA GLU A 97 5.37 1.66 20.70
C GLU A 97 5.20 1.73 19.18
N GLY A 98 4.74 2.88 18.67
CA GLY A 98 4.50 3.05 17.25
C GLY A 98 5.78 3.04 16.42
N GLY A 99 6.89 3.50 16.99
CA GLY A 99 8.20 3.63 16.38
C GLY A 99 8.30 4.78 15.40
N GLY A 100 9.44 4.92 14.75
CA GLY A 100 9.66 5.93 13.73
C GLY A 100 8.70 5.77 12.54
N LEU A 101 8.15 6.89 12.05
CA LEU A 101 7.11 6.89 11.02
C LEU A 101 7.59 6.20 9.74
N LEU A 102 6.94 5.09 9.40
CA LEU A 102 7.18 4.25 8.23
C LEU A 102 8.63 3.71 8.13
N MET A 103 9.31 3.60 9.27
CA MET A 103 10.60 2.91 9.38
C MET A 103 10.42 1.40 9.30
N ARG A 104 11.40 0.69 8.74
CA ARG A 104 11.39 -0.79 8.70
C ARG A 104 11.32 -1.36 10.12
N GLY A 105 10.42 -2.32 10.33
CA GLY A 105 10.24 -2.97 11.62
C GLY A 105 9.42 -2.19 12.65
N ALA A 106 9.10 -0.92 12.42
CA ALA A 106 8.19 -0.17 13.28
C ALA A 106 6.76 -0.71 13.18
N TRP A 107 6.02 -0.72 14.30
CA TRP A 107 4.63 -1.20 14.30
C TRP A 107 3.75 -0.47 13.28
N ASN A 108 3.94 0.85 13.16
CA ASN A 108 3.17 1.66 12.20
C ASN A 108 3.40 1.24 10.74
N SER A 109 4.54 0.66 10.41
CA SER A 109 4.88 0.16 9.06
C SER A 109 4.48 -1.30 8.82
N GLY A 110 4.02 -2.02 9.83
CA GLY A 110 3.47 -3.37 9.71
C GLY A 110 2.13 -3.40 8.95
N LEU A 111 1.75 -4.55 8.42
CA LEU A 111 0.46 -4.74 7.79
C LEU A 111 -0.68 -4.63 8.81
N TYR A 112 -1.79 -4.03 8.37
CA TYR A 112 -2.96 -3.84 9.22
C TYR A 112 -3.83 -5.09 9.31
N GLY A 113 -4.17 -5.48 10.53
CA GLY A 113 -5.20 -6.47 10.83
C GLY A 113 -4.95 -7.84 10.18
N GLU A 114 -5.94 -8.34 9.47
CA GLU A 114 -5.91 -9.67 8.83
C GLU A 114 -4.87 -9.78 7.70
N LEU A 115 -4.42 -8.67 7.13
CA LEU A 115 -3.44 -8.70 6.04
C LEU A 115 -2.10 -9.30 6.45
N GLU A 116 -1.70 -9.16 7.71
CA GLU A 116 -0.49 -9.79 8.23
C GLU A 116 -0.58 -11.33 8.10
N LYS A 117 -1.71 -11.91 8.53
CA LYS A 117 -1.96 -13.35 8.39
C LYS A 117 -2.00 -13.79 6.93
N VAL A 118 -2.69 -13.00 6.09
CA VAL A 118 -2.80 -13.27 4.64
C VAL A 118 -1.42 -13.30 3.99
N TYR A 119 -0.54 -12.35 4.33
CA TYR A 119 0.85 -12.34 3.86
C TYR A 119 1.64 -13.55 4.39
N GLU A 120 1.55 -13.83 5.70
CA GLU A 120 2.26 -14.95 6.32
C GLU A 120 1.87 -16.32 5.73
N GLU A 121 0.64 -16.47 5.29
CA GLU A 121 0.19 -17.65 4.53
C GLU A 121 0.73 -17.63 3.10
N GLY A 122 0.65 -16.49 2.42
CA GLY A 122 1.06 -16.35 1.03
C GLY A 122 2.56 -16.54 0.80
N ARG A 123 3.40 -16.02 1.69
CA ARG A 123 4.86 -16.16 1.56
C ARG A 123 5.37 -17.61 1.75
N LYS A 124 4.53 -18.52 2.24
CA LYS A 124 4.84 -19.94 2.45
C LYS A 124 4.36 -20.84 1.30
N LEU A 125 3.73 -20.27 0.29
CA LEU A 125 3.31 -21.05 -0.87
C LEU A 125 4.51 -21.64 -1.60
N GLU A 126 4.41 -22.90 -2.00
CA GLU A 126 5.45 -23.60 -2.74
C GLU A 126 5.63 -23.03 -4.16
N SER A 127 4.52 -22.57 -4.76
CA SER A 127 4.52 -21.95 -6.07
C SER A 127 4.06 -20.51 -5.96
N ASN A 128 4.79 -19.59 -6.60
CA ASN A 128 4.49 -18.16 -6.61
C ASN A 128 4.28 -17.55 -5.20
N PRO A 129 5.20 -17.75 -4.24
CA PRO A 129 5.05 -17.16 -2.91
C PRO A 129 4.92 -15.65 -2.99
N ASP A 130 4.12 -15.09 -2.08
CA ASP A 130 3.97 -13.65 -1.95
C ASP A 130 5.33 -12.99 -1.64
N VAL A 131 5.59 -11.84 -2.24
CA VAL A 131 6.84 -11.11 -2.10
C VAL A 131 6.61 -9.79 -1.37
N TRP A 132 7.53 -9.43 -0.49
CA TRP A 132 7.55 -8.14 0.20
C TRP A 132 8.61 -7.23 -0.42
N VAL A 133 8.20 -6.02 -0.77
CA VAL A 133 9.05 -4.98 -1.35
C VAL A 133 8.92 -3.71 -0.51
N HIS A 134 10.05 -3.12 -0.17
CA HIS A 134 10.07 -1.82 0.50
C HIS A 134 10.19 -0.67 -0.50
N LYS A 135 9.44 0.38 -0.25
CA LYS A 135 9.58 1.65 -0.97
C LYS A 135 9.94 2.78 -0.02
N ASN A 136 10.58 3.81 -0.55
CA ASN A 136 11.01 4.98 0.20
C ASN A 136 10.53 6.31 -0.43
N ARG A 137 9.60 6.24 -1.37
CA ARG A 137 8.93 7.38 -2.02
C ARG A 137 7.44 7.09 -2.20
N MET A 138 6.70 8.09 -2.65
CA MET A 138 5.26 7.94 -2.94
C MET A 138 5.03 6.81 -3.94
N SER A 139 5.69 6.86 -5.09
CA SER A 139 5.72 5.77 -6.06
C SER A 139 6.79 4.74 -5.69
N ALA A 140 6.51 3.46 -5.93
CA ALA A 140 7.48 2.39 -5.80
C ALA A 140 8.37 2.20 -7.04
N LEU A 141 8.07 2.92 -8.13
CA LEU A 141 8.80 2.88 -9.41
C LEU A 141 9.41 4.25 -9.77
N TRP A 142 9.60 5.11 -8.77
CA TRP A 142 10.17 6.43 -8.98
C TRP A 142 11.64 6.37 -9.44
N GLY A 143 12.00 7.18 -10.40
CA GLY A 143 13.41 7.36 -10.79
C GLY A 143 14.11 6.12 -11.34
N GLY A 144 15.33 5.87 -10.86
CA GLY A 144 16.14 4.72 -11.28
C GLY A 144 15.69 3.38 -10.69
N ARG A 145 16.59 2.40 -10.67
CA ARG A 145 16.26 1.05 -10.17
C ARG A 145 15.77 1.07 -8.72
N THR A 146 14.54 0.61 -8.54
CA THR A 146 13.93 0.41 -7.22
C THR A 146 13.81 -1.09 -6.93
N GLU A 147 13.65 -1.47 -5.66
CA GLU A 147 13.45 -2.87 -5.25
C GLU A 147 12.28 -3.54 -6.01
N LEU A 148 11.20 -2.78 -6.27
CA LEU A 148 10.09 -3.28 -7.09
C LEU A 148 10.49 -3.48 -8.54
N GLU A 149 11.18 -2.52 -9.16
CA GLU A 149 11.57 -2.62 -10.56
C GLU A 149 12.54 -3.77 -10.81
N GLU A 150 13.54 -3.94 -9.94
CA GLU A 150 14.45 -5.08 -10.01
C GLU A 150 13.71 -6.41 -9.97
N PHE A 151 12.78 -6.57 -9.02
CA PHE A 151 11.96 -7.77 -8.94
C PHE A 151 11.12 -8.01 -10.20
N LEU A 152 10.44 -6.97 -10.72
CA LEU A 152 9.62 -7.10 -11.92
C LEU A 152 10.43 -7.47 -13.17
N GLU A 153 11.64 -6.93 -13.30
CA GLU A 153 12.58 -7.26 -14.39
C GLU A 153 13.10 -8.70 -14.29
N GLU A 154 13.51 -9.12 -13.10
CA GLU A 154 14.03 -10.47 -12.84
C GLU A 154 12.98 -11.54 -13.11
N GLU A 155 11.73 -11.30 -12.72
CA GLU A 155 10.62 -12.22 -12.96
C GLU A 155 9.98 -12.09 -14.35
N GLY A 156 10.41 -11.12 -15.16
CA GLY A 156 9.88 -10.87 -16.50
C GLY A 156 8.42 -10.39 -16.51
N ILE A 157 7.95 -9.80 -15.41
CA ILE A 157 6.58 -9.33 -15.26
C ILE A 157 6.36 -8.05 -16.09
N ARG A 158 5.28 -8.01 -16.87
CA ARG A 158 4.96 -6.88 -17.76
C ARG A 158 3.58 -6.28 -17.53
N SER A 159 2.67 -7.03 -16.89
CA SER A 159 1.31 -6.57 -16.60
C SER A 159 1.08 -6.52 -15.10
N LEU A 160 0.56 -5.40 -14.60
CA LEU A 160 0.43 -5.10 -13.18
C LEU A 160 -1.01 -4.78 -12.81
N LEU A 161 -1.51 -5.41 -11.74
CA LEU A 161 -2.78 -5.06 -11.11
C LEU A 161 -2.50 -4.20 -9.88
N PHE A 162 -3.07 -2.99 -9.84
CA PHE A 162 -2.85 -2.01 -8.79
C PHE A 162 -3.99 -2.01 -7.78
N THR A 163 -3.63 -2.11 -6.50
CA THR A 163 -4.55 -2.14 -5.36
C THR A 163 -3.95 -1.44 -4.16
N GLY A 164 -4.76 -1.19 -3.13
CA GLY A 164 -4.26 -0.70 -1.83
C GLY A 164 -4.66 0.73 -1.49
N VAL A 165 -3.85 1.43 -0.74
CA VAL A 165 -4.09 2.80 -0.27
C VAL A 165 -2.85 3.69 -0.43
N ASN A 166 -3.01 4.98 -0.74
CA ASN A 166 -4.24 5.64 -1.16
C ASN A 166 -4.30 5.67 -2.69
N THR A 167 -5.49 5.55 -3.26
CA THR A 167 -5.71 5.47 -4.72
C THR A 167 -5.03 6.62 -5.48
N ASP A 168 -5.17 7.84 -4.99
CA ASP A 168 -4.65 9.08 -5.61
C ASP A 168 -3.19 9.40 -5.24
N GLN A 169 -2.57 8.61 -4.36
CA GLN A 169 -1.22 8.83 -3.86
C GLN A 169 -0.30 7.66 -4.24
N CYS A 170 -0.03 6.74 -3.29
CA CYS A 170 0.92 5.65 -3.51
C CYS A 170 0.52 4.72 -4.67
N VAL A 171 -0.78 4.38 -4.75
CA VAL A 171 -1.30 3.50 -5.80
C VAL A 171 -1.22 4.20 -7.16
N GLY A 172 -1.81 5.38 -7.27
CA GLY A 172 -1.85 6.15 -8.51
C GLY A 172 -0.47 6.61 -8.96
N GLY A 173 0.39 7.06 -8.04
CA GLY A 173 1.76 7.44 -8.36
C GLY A 173 2.57 6.27 -8.92
N THR A 174 2.44 5.07 -8.33
CA THR A 174 3.13 3.88 -8.85
C THR A 174 2.55 3.43 -10.20
N LEU A 175 1.22 3.48 -10.37
CA LEU A 175 0.56 3.16 -11.63
C LEU A 175 1.01 4.08 -12.77
N GLN A 176 1.09 5.39 -12.50
CA GLN A 176 1.54 6.37 -13.49
C GLN A 176 2.99 6.16 -13.91
N ASP A 177 3.88 5.87 -12.96
CA ASP A 177 5.28 5.55 -13.26
C ASP A 177 5.41 4.22 -14.01
N ALA A 178 4.63 3.20 -13.62
CA ALA A 178 4.58 1.91 -14.32
C ALA A 178 4.14 2.09 -15.78
N PHE A 179 3.08 2.85 -16.03
CA PHE A 179 2.64 3.19 -17.38
C PHE A 179 3.74 3.90 -18.16
N SER A 180 4.42 4.88 -17.54
CA SER A 180 5.51 5.63 -18.18
C SER A 180 6.73 4.75 -18.50
N LYS A 181 6.93 3.67 -17.76
CA LYS A 181 7.97 2.65 -17.98
C LYS A 181 7.54 1.55 -18.98
N GLY A 182 6.30 1.58 -19.46
CA GLY A 182 5.80 0.66 -20.49
C GLY A 182 5.19 -0.63 -19.95
N TYR A 183 4.77 -0.67 -18.69
CA TYR A 183 3.98 -1.77 -18.16
C TYR A 183 2.51 -1.66 -18.56
N ASP A 184 1.85 -2.80 -18.76
CA ASP A 184 0.40 -2.86 -18.85
C ASP A 184 -0.21 -2.69 -17.46
N CYS A 185 -1.10 -1.71 -17.29
CA CYS A 185 -1.64 -1.34 -15.99
C CYS A 185 -3.13 -1.62 -15.88
N ILE A 186 -3.53 -2.28 -14.78
CA ILE A 186 -4.93 -2.52 -14.44
C ILE A 186 -5.16 -2.01 -13.02
N LEU A 187 -6.07 -1.07 -12.83
CA LEU A 187 -6.50 -0.63 -11.51
C LEU A 187 -7.72 -1.45 -11.08
N LEU A 188 -7.64 -2.14 -9.93
CA LEU A 188 -8.81 -2.71 -9.29
C LEU A 188 -9.48 -1.63 -8.43
N GLY A 189 -10.47 -0.93 -9.01
CA GLY A 189 -11.04 0.29 -8.43
C GLY A 189 -11.58 0.08 -7.01
N ASN A 190 -12.37 -0.98 -6.77
CA ASN A 190 -12.86 -1.30 -5.42
C ASN A 190 -11.85 -2.02 -4.52
N GLY A 191 -10.73 -2.47 -5.08
CA GLY A 191 -9.54 -2.97 -4.36
C GLY A 191 -8.55 -1.86 -3.98
N ALA A 192 -8.84 -0.61 -4.36
CA ALA A 192 -8.10 0.58 -3.99
C ALA A 192 -9.02 1.57 -3.25
N GLY A 193 -8.48 2.30 -2.28
CA GLY A 193 -9.25 3.25 -1.50
C GLY A 193 -8.41 4.44 -1.07
N THR A 194 -9.06 5.58 -0.83
CA THR A 194 -8.41 6.79 -0.33
C THR A 194 -9.26 7.52 0.68
N SER A 195 -8.64 8.22 1.62
CA SER A 195 -9.29 9.18 2.50
C SER A 195 -9.38 10.59 1.90
N SER A 196 -8.83 10.80 0.71
CA SER A 196 -8.96 12.06 -0.04
C SER A 196 -10.41 12.29 -0.50
N PRO A 197 -10.79 13.51 -0.87
CA PRO A 197 -12.11 13.76 -1.46
C PRO A 197 -12.38 12.91 -2.70
N ALA A 198 -13.64 12.56 -2.94
CA ALA A 198 -14.04 11.64 -4.01
C ALA A 198 -13.51 12.01 -5.41
N PHE A 199 -13.34 13.30 -5.69
CA PHE A 199 -12.79 13.75 -6.97
C PHE A 199 -11.35 13.25 -7.21
N ALA A 200 -10.56 13.04 -6.16
CA ALA A 200 -9.19 12.57 -6.29
C ALA A 200 -9.16 11.09 -6.75
N GLN A 201 -9.97 10.23 -6.14
CA GLN A 201 -10.15 8.85 -6.61
C GLN A 201 -10.71 8.82 -8.03
N ASN A 202 -11.78 9.56 -8.30
CA ASN A 202 -12.42 9.61 -9.62
C ASN A 202 -11.44 10.06 -10.71
N CYS A 203 -10.54 11.01 -10.41
CA CYS A 203 -9.50 11.46 -11.34
C CYS A 203 -8.54 10.31 -11.69
N MET A 204 -8.10 9.55 -10.71
CA MET A 204 -7.19 8.42 -10.94
C MET A 204 -7.87 7.30 -11.75
N GLU A 205 -9.10 6.93 -11.39
CA GLU A 205 -9.88 5.93 -12.13
C GLU A 205 -10.13 6.37 -13.57
N TYR A 206 -10.51 7.64 -13.77
CA TYR A 206 -10.70 8.21 -15.10
C TYR A 206 -9.41 8.12 -15.95
N ASN A 207 -8.27 8.53 -15.40
CA ASN A 207 -7.00 8.49 -16.11
C ASN A 207 -6.55 7.05 -16.40
N ALA A 208 -6.69 6.15 -15.41
CA ALA A 208 -6.38 4.74 -15.60
C ALA A 208 -7.22 4.14 -16.73
N GLN A 209 -8.53 4.40 -16.77
CA GLN A 209 -9.43 3.86 -17.77
C GLN A 209 -9.23 4.48 -19.17
N LYS A 210 -8.89 5.77 -19.24
CA LYS A 210 -8.84 6.49 -20.52
C LYS A 210 -7.49 6.51 -21.21
N SER A 211 -6.41 6.43 -20.41
CA SER A 211 -5.07 6.70 -20.95
C SER A 211 -4.00 5.73 -20.47
N TRP A 212 -4.05 5.27 -19.20
CA TRP A 212 -2.93 4.56 -18.60
C TRP A 212 -3.12 3.04 -18.53
N GLY A 213 -4.29 2.53 -18.92
CA GLY A 213 -4.57 1.10 -18.90
C GLY A 213 -6.05 0.79 -18.80
N PHE A 214 -6.42 -0.01 -17.79
CA PHE A 214 -7.78 -0.48 -17.59
C PHE A 214 -8.21 -0.30 -16.13
N VAL A 215 -9.52 -0.25 -15.92
CA VAL A 215 -10.14 -0.32 -14.58
C VAL A 215 -11.05 -1.55 -14.54
N ALA A 216 -10.91 -2.35 -13.51
CA ALA A 216 -11.78 -3.48 -13.20
C ALA A 216 -12.18 -3.43 -11.72
N ASP A 217 -13.02 -4.34 -11.27
CA ASP A 217 -13.30 -4.60 -9.86
C ASP A 217 -12.76 -5.98 -9.42
N CYS A 218 -12.66 -6.20 -8.12
CA CYS A 218 -12.12 -7.43 -7.56
C CYS A 218 -12.98 -8.65 -7.89
N GLU A 219 -14.30 -8.50 -7.91
CA GLU A 219 -15.24 -9.56 -8.25
C GLU A 219 -15.18 -9.91 -9.74
N GLY A 220 -15.07 -8.91 -10.61
CA GLY A 220 -14.89 -9.10 -12.05
C GLY A 220 -13.59 -9.81 -12.38
N PHE A 221 -12.51 -9.42 -11.70
CA PHE A 221 -11.22 -10.13 -11.80
C PHE A 221 -11.35 -11.60 -11.36
N ALA A 222 -11.99 -11.86 -10.21
CA ALA A 222 -12.18 -13.22 -9.72
C ALA A 222 -13.00 -14.08 -10.68
N LYS A 223 -14.11 -13.54 -11.23
CA LYS A 223 -14.92 -14.21 -12.26
C LYS A 223 -14.14 -14.48 -13.56
N GLY A 224 -13.29 -13.54 -13.98
CA GLY A 224 -12.42 -13.72 -15.12
C GLY A 224 -11.45 -14.89 -14.92
N VAL A 225 -10.85 -15.02 -13.75
CA VAL A 225 -9.98 -16.15 -13.39
C VAL A 225 -10.72 -17.49 -13.44
N GLU A 226 -11.97 -17.56 -12.96
CA GLU A 226 -12.78 -18.77 -13.04
C GLU A 226 -13.03 -19.24 -14.47
N GLN A 227 -13.05 -18.32 -15.43
CA GLN A 227 -13.25 -18.64 -16.85
C GLN A 227 -11.95 -19.06 -17.57
N MET A 228 -10.79 -18.84 -16.95
CA MET A 228 -9.47 -19.24 -17.49
C MET A 228 -9.08 -20.68 -17.12
N THR A 229 -9.79 -21.27 -16.18
CA THR A 229 -9.58 -22.64 -15.66
C THR A 229 -10.68 -23.56 -16.18
#